data_195e04904d65313adc186d9855e432a4
#
_entry.id   195e04904d65313adc186d9855e432a4
#
_cell.length_a   1.000
_cell.length_b   1.000
_cell.length_c   1.000
_cell.angle_alpha   90.00
_cell.angle_beta   90.00
_cell.angle_gamma   90.00
#
_symmetry.space_group_name_H-M   'P 1'
#
loop_
_entity.id
_entity.type
_entity.pdbx_description
1 polymer ?
#
loop_
_entity_poly.entity_id
_entity_poly.type
_entity_poly.pdbx_seq_one_letter_code
_entity_poly.pdbx_strand_id
1 'polypeptide(L)'
;KYAAYWPGEHLVAKDILKPHGVFWPTMLKSAGVPLYKHLNVHGYWLIKDTKMSKSLGNVVEPIKMAEHYGLDAFRYFLLRDMQFGSDASFSEEALITRFNADLANDLGNLFSRVLSMNAKYFESKVPPMGELTEDDKALIELAENSRRNYVQLFGNIRFSQGLDALWDLVRALNKYVDS
;
A
#
# COMPACT_ATOMS: atom_id res chain seq x y z
N LYS A 1 2.11 22.64 -25.25
CA LYS A 1 1.69 22.33 -23.85
C LYS A 1 0.80 21.08 -23.76
N TYR A 2 -0.22 20.94 -24.64
CA TYR A 2 -1.15 19.79 -24.61
C TYR A 2 -0.43 18.44 -24.71
N ALA A 3 0.45 18.25 -25.67
CA ALA A 3 1.18 16.98 -25.90
C ALA A 3 2.12 16.55 -24.75
N ALA A 4 2.41 17.43 -23.80
CA ALA A 4 3.19 17.10 -22.61
C ALA A 4 2.36 16.41 -21.51
N TYR A 5 1.04 16.55 -21.57
CA TYR A 5 0.12 16.03 -20.54
C TYR A 5 -0.87 15.01 -21.08
N TRP A 6 -1.04 14.94 -22.39
CA TRP A 6 -1.93 13.99 -23.04
C TRP A 6 -1.15 13.07 -24.00
N PRO A 7 -1.46 11.78 -24.06
CA PRO A 7 -2.53 11.06 -23.35
C PRO A 7 -2.22 10.85 -21.85
N GLY A 8 -3.22 11.16 -21.01
CA GLY A 8 -3.16 10.98 -19.57
C GLY A 8 -3.68 9.62 -19.11
N GLU A 9 -3.77 9.44 -17.82
CA GLU A 9 -4.38 8.29 -17.17
C GLU A 9 -5.60 8.73 -16.37
N HIS A 10 -6.59 7.85 -16.24
CA HIS A 10 -7.78 8.08 -15.45
C HIS A 10 -7.79 7.14 -14.23
N LEU A 11 -8.13 7.70 -13.08
CA LEU A 11 -8.43 6.97 -11.86
C LEU A 11 -9.84 7.34 -11.43
N VAL A 12 -10.76 6.38 -11.48
CA VAL A 12 -12.19 6.61 -11.25
C VAL A 12 -12.80 5.51 -10.40
N ALA A 13 -13.89 5.83 -9.72
CA ALA A 13 -14.70 4.83 -9.04
C ALA A 13 -15.60 4.06 -10.03
N LYS A 14 -16.03 2.86 -9.64
CA LYS A 14 -16.81 1.95 -10.49
C LYS A 14 -18.15 2.50 -10.98
N ASP A 15 -18.76 3.45 -10.26
CA ASP A 15 -20.04 4.07 -10.64
C ASP A 15 -19.94 4.96 -11.87
N ILE A 16 -18.76 5.50 -12.15
CA ILE A 16 -18.52 6.33 -13.34
C ILE A 16 -17.71 5.61 -14.43
N LEU A 17 -17.62 4.28 -14.33
CA LEU A 17 -16.97 3.45 -15.34
C LEU A 17 -17.60 3.64 -16.72
N LYS A 18 -18.94 3.62 -16.83
CA LYS A 18 -19.64 3.76 -18.11
C LYS A 18 -19.31 5.07 -18.83
N PRO A 19 -19.39 6.26 -18.21
CA PRO A 19 -19.02 7.49 -18.90
C PRO A 19 -17.54 7.53 -19.31
N HIS A 20 -16.62 7.00 -18.49
CA HIS A 20 -15.19 7.05 -18.79
C HIS A 20 -14.70 5.91 -19.70
N GLY A 21 -15.36 4.75 -19.68
CA GLY A 21 -14.98 3.58 -20.49
C GLY A 21 -15.71 3.48 -21.83
N VAL A 22 -16.84 4.18 -22.00
CA VAL A 22 -17.63 4.13 -23.22
C VAL A 22 -17.80 5.52 -23.85
N PHE A 23 -18.39 6.46 -23.12
CA PHE A 23 -18.74 7.75 -23.73
C PHE A 23 -17.52 8.61 -24.00
N TRP A 24 -16.62 8.71 -23.05
CA TRP A 24 -15.40 9.52 -23.17
C TRP A 24 -14.48 9.06 -24.32
N PRO A 25 -14.10 7.77 -24.46
CA PRO A 25 -13.32 7.32 -25.61
C PRO A 25 -14.03 7.55 -26.93
N THR A 26 -15.35 7.41 -26.99
CA THR A 26 -16.13 7.69 -28.21
C THR A 26 -16.05 9.17 -28.58
N MET A 27 -16.18 10.07 -27.62
CA MET A 27 -16.06 11.53 -27.83
C MET A 27 -14.63 11.89 -28.28
N LEU A 28 -13.60 11.38 -27.63
CA LEU A 28 -12.21 11.60 -28.03
C LEU A 28 -11.96 11.15 -29.46
N LYS A 29 -12.42 9.95 -29.81
CA LYS A 29 -12.28 9.41 -31.16
C LYS A 29 -13.01 10.23 -32.20
N SER A 30 -14.23 10.69 -31.89
CA SER A 30 -15.01 11.57 -32.77
C SER A 30 -14.33 12.93 -32.99
N ALA A 31 -13.65 13.43 -31.98
CA ALA A 31 -12.91 14.70 -32.05
C ALA A 31 -11.51 14.56 -32.67
N GLY A 32 -11.09 13.37 -33.10
CA GLY A 32 -9.75 13.13 -33.62
C GLY A 32 -8.63 13.26 -32.55
N VAL A 33 -8.98 13.12 -31.29
CA VAL A 33 -8.05 13.23 -30.15
C VAL A 33 -7.59 11.81 -29.75
N PRO A 34 -6.29 11.57 -29.48
CA PRO A 34 -5.81 10.29 -28.98
C PRO A 34 -6.54 9.85 -27.71
N LEU A 35 -6.72 8.54 -27.54
CA LEU A 35 -7.31 8.00 -26.31
C LEU A 35 -6.34 8.17 -25.14
N TYR A 36 -6.87 8.11 -23.92
CA TYR A 36 -6.08 8.03 -22.67
C TYR A 36 -5.26 6.73 -22.63
N LYS A 37 -4.22 6.69 -21.78
CA LYS A 37 -3.34 5.51 -21.65
C LYS A 37 -4.01 4.38 -20.88
N HIS A 38 -4.53 4.69 -19.71
CA HIS A 38 -5.14 3.71 -18.82
C HIS A 38 -6.41 4.27 -18.18
N LEU A 39 -7.37 3.38 -17.94
CA LEU A 39 -8.54 3.63 -17.12
C LEU A 39 -8.48 2.71 -15.90
N ASN A 40 -8.06 3.27 -14.77
CA ASN A 40 -7.94 2.58 -13.51
C ASN A 40 -9.23 2.76 -12.72
N VAL A 41 -9.89 1.65 -12.38
CA VAL A 41 -11.20 1.66 -11.75
C VAL A 41 -11.09 1.04 -10.36
N HIS A 42 -11.43 1.80 -9.32
CA HIS A 42 -11.41 1.32 -7.94
C HIS A 42 -12.83 1.05 -7.41
N GLY A 43 -12.92 0.18 -6.41
CA GLY A 43 -14.12 -0.09 -5.65
C GLY A 43 -14.42 0.99 -4.60
N TYR A 44 -15.37 0.71 -3.72
CA TYR A 44 -15.76 1.60 -2.63
C TYR A 44 -15.21 1.15 -1.29
N TRP A 45 -14.95 2.14 -0.42
CA TRP A 45 -14.92 1.92 1.00
C TRP A 45 -16.35 1.94 1.54
N LEU A 46 -16.77 0.84 2.14
CA LEU A 46 -18.10 0.66 2.70
C LEU A 46 -18.05 0.77 4.23
N ILE A 47 -19.13 1.21 4.85
CA ILE A 47 -19.35 1.11 6.30
C ILE A 47 -20.55 0.22 6.51
N LYS A 48 -20.36 -0.90 7.25
CA LYS A 48 -21.41 -1.90 7.47
C LYS A 48 -22.10 -2.30 6.15
N ASP A 49 -21.28 -2.64 5.16
CA ASP A 49 -21.70 -3.03 3.80
C ASP A 49 -22.53 -1.98 3.04
N THR A 50 -22.52 -0.75 3.51
CA THR A 50 -23.27 0.35 2.90
C THR A 50 -22.31 1.42 2.37
N LYS A 51 -22.57 1.94 1.16
CA LYS A 51 -21.83 3.06 0.59
C LYS A 51 -21.92 4.28 1.51
N MET A 52 -20.78 4.95 1.73
CA MET A 52 -20.73 6.19 2.47
C MET A 52 -21.61 7.26 1.83
N SER A 53 -22.45 7.91 2.62
CA SER A 53 -23.34 8.99 2.17
C SER A 53 -23.46 10.06 3.26
N LYS A 54 -23.34 11.32 2.85
CA LYS A 54 -23.54 12.47 3.76
C LYS A 54 -24.93 12.47 4.37
N SER A 55 -25.96 12.06 3.61
CA SER A 55 -27.34 12.00 4.08
C SER A 55 -27.57 10.90 5.12
N LEU A 56 -26.76 9.84 5.12
CA LEU A 56 -26.82 8.75 6.09
C LEU A 56 -25.93 9.02 7.32
N GLY A 57 -25.11 10.05 7.28
CA GLY A 57 -24.19 10.39 8.39
C GLY A 57 -23.08 9.36 8.63
N ASN A 58 -22.85 8.42 7.68
CA ASN A 58 -21.88 7.34 7.79
C ASN A 58 -20.57 7.63 7.02
N VAL A 59 -20.18 8.91 6.96
CA VAL A 59 -18.96 9.32 6.24
C VAL A 59 -17.77 9.32 7.19
N VAL A 60 -16.70 8.64 6.80
CA VAL A 60 -15.39 8.76 7.46
C VAL A 60 -14.72 10.06 6.99
N GLU A 61 -14.30 10.89 7.92
CA GLU A 61 -13.55 12.11 7.64
C GLU A 61 -12.04 11.81 7.61
N PRO A 62 -11.38 11.78 6.44
CA PRO A 62 -9.97 11.36 6.33
C PRO A 62 -9.01 12.21 7.17
N ILE A 63 -9.29 13.52 7.29
CA ILE A 63 -8.44 14.43 8.06
C ILE A 63 -8.47 14.06 9.54
N LYS A 64 -9.66 13.82 10.11
CA LYS A 64 -9.80 13.40 11.51
C LYS A 64 -9.13 12.05 11.78
N MET A 65 -9.22 11.12 10.83
CA MET A 65 -8.53 9.82 10.95
C MET A 65 -7.00 10.03 10.96
N ALA A 66 -6.49 10.85 10.05
CA ALA A 66 -5.07 11.16 10.00
C ALA A 66 -4.55 11.90 11.25
N GLU A 67 -5.35 12.81 11.82
CA GLU A 67 -5.04 13.51 13.07
C GLU A 67 -5.04 12.56 14.27
N HIS A 68 -5.96 11.60 14.32
CA HIS A 68 -6.11 10.70 15.45
C HIS A 68 -5.11 9.53 15.42
N TYR A 69 -4.93 8.90 14.27
CA TYR A 69 -4.11 7.69 14.11
C TYR A 69 -2.73 7.93 13.49
N GLY A 70 -2.47 9.14 13.00
CA GLY A 70 -1.29 9.49 12.21
C GLY A 70 -1.53 9.28 10.71
N LEU A 71 -1.03 10.21 9.91
CA LEU A 71 -1.22 10.22 8.45
C LEU A 71 -0.69 8.95 7.78
N ASP A 72 0.52 8.54 8.14
CA ASP A 72 1.17 7.38 7.50
C ASP A 72 0.49 6.06 7.87
N ALA A 73 0.05 5.92 9.12
CA ALA A 73 -0.70 4.74 9.57
C ALA A 73 -2.05 4.63 8.86
N PHE A 74 -2.76 5.73 8.71
CA PHE A 74 -4.03 5.76 7.98
C PHE A 74 -3.85 5.45 6.49
N ARG A 75 -2.84 6.05 5.84
CA ARG A 75 -2.51 5.74 4.43
C ARG A 75 -2.10 4.28 4.25
N TYR A 76 -1.28 3.75 5.16
CA TYR A 76 -0.90 2.34 5.16
C TYR A 76 -2.14 1.44 5.17
N PHE A 77 -3.05 1.67 6.12
CA PHE A 77 -4.29 0.90 6.23
C PHE A 77 -5.08 0.92 4.92
N LEU A 78 -5.31 2.10 4.33
CA LEU A 78 -6.09 2.23 3.09
C LEU A 78 -5.48 1.46 1.92
N LEU A 79 -4.15 1.47 1.79
CA LEU A 79 -3.46 0.77 0.71
C LEU A 79 -3.31 -0.74 0.98
N ARG A 80 -3.26 -1.11 2.26
CA ARG A 80 -3.02 -2.49 2.70
C ARG A 80 -4.29 -3.34 2.70
N ASP A 81 -5.39 -2.76 3.15
CA ASP A 81 -6.61 -3.52 3.43
C ASP A 81 -7.56 -3.60 2.23
N MET A 82 -7.44 -2.69 1.26
CA MET A 82 -8.23 -2.71 0.03
C MET A 82 -7.44 -3.33 -1.12
N GLN A 83 -7.97 -4.41 -1.69
CA GLN A 83 -7.51 -4.88 -3.00
C GLN A 83 -8.07 -3.96 -4.09
N PHE A 84 -7.18 -3.35 -4.88
CA PHE A 84 -7.59 -2.42 -5.95
C PHE A 84 -8.58 -3.08 -6.92
N GLY A 85 -9.66 -2.38 -7.21
CA GLY A 85 -10.77 -2.87 -8.04
C GLY A 85 -11.92 -3.53 -7.26
N SER A 86 -11.69 -3.92 -6.01
CA SER A 86 -12.71 -4.51 -5.13
C SER A 86 -13.24 -3.50 -4.13
N ASP A 87 -14.44 -3.73 -3.61
CA ASP A 87 -14.94 -3.01 -2.45
C ASP A 87 -14.24 -3.51 -1.18
N ALA A 88 -14.10 -2.64 -0.18
CA ALA A 88 -13.57 -2.98 1.13
C ALA A 88 -14.43 -2.35 2.24
N SER A 89 -14.53 -3.04 3.36
CA SER A 89 -15.25 -2.50 4.53
C SER A 89 -14.29 -1.71 5.41
N PHE A 90 -14.67 -0.47 5.73
CA PHE A 90 -13.95 0.37 6.68
C PHE A 90 -14.54 0.21 8.09
N SER A 91 -13.67 -0.02 9.06
CA SER A 91 -13.98 0.20 10.47
C SER A 91 -12.73 0.68 11.20
N GLU A 92 -12.90 1.46 12.26
CA GLU A 92 -11.79 1.89 13.11
C GLU A 92 -11.14 0.69 13.81
N GLU A 93 -11.92 -0.32 14.16
CA GLU A 93 -11.45 -1.56 14.75
C GLU A 93 -10.50 -2.31 13.78
N ALA A 94 -10.85 -2.40 12.50
CA ALA A 94 -9.98 -3.00 11.48
C ALA A 94 -8.68 -2.20 11.32
N LEU A 95 -8.75 -0.87 11.35
CA LEU A 95 -7.57 0.01 11.30
C LEU A 95 -6.64 -0.25 12.50
N ILE A 96 -7.19 -0.25 13.72
CA ILE A 96 -6.43 -0.50 14.95
C ILE A 96 -5.79 -1.89 14.93
N THR A 97 -6.57 -2.90 14.52
CA THR A 97 -6.08 -4.28 14.41
C THR A 97 -4.91 -4.37 13.43
N ARG A 98 -5.04 -3.77 12.26
CA ARG A 98 -3.99 -3.76 11.23
C ARG A 98 -2.76 -2.98 11.71
N PHE A 99 -2.96 -1.82 12.32
CA PHE A 99 -1.88 -1.03 12.89
C PHE A 99 -1.08 -1.82 13.92
N ASN A 100 -1.78 -2.46 14.87
CA ASN A 100 -1.13 -3.24 15.91
C ASN A 100 -0.40 -4.47 15.35
N ALA A 101 -1.02 -5.21 14.45
CA ALA A 101 -0.42 -6.39 13.88
C ALA A 101 0.80 -6.08 13.02
N ASP A 102 0.62 -5.25 12.01
CA ASP A 102 1.66 -5.02 11.01
C ASP A 102 2.71 -3.99 11.49
N LEU A 103 2.27 -2.81 11.94
CA LEU A 103 3.20 -1.71 12.24
C LEU A 103 3.80 -1.81 13.62
N ALA A 104 3.02 -2.12 14.66
CA ALA A 104 3.55 -2.21 16.02
C ALA A 104 4.26 -3.55 16.25
N ASN A 105 3.59 -4.68 16.00
CA ASN A 105 4.13 -5.99 16.34
C ASN A 105 5.16 -6.49 15.32
N ASP A 106 4.85 -6.48 14.03
CA ASP A 106 5.80 -7.00 13.04
C ASP A 106 7.00 -6.06 12.85
N LEU A 107 6.73 -4.84 12.35
CA LEU A 107 7.79 -3.90 11.99
C LEU A 107 8.42 -3.21 13.22
N GLY A 108 7.60 -2.74 14.15
CA GLY A 108 8.04 -2.02 15.33
C GLY A 108 8.87 -2.88 16.27
N ASN A 109 8.45 -4.12 16.53
CA ASN A 109 9.23 -5.07 17.32
C ASN A 109 10.55 -5.45 16.65
N LEU A 110 10.54 -5.72 15.34
CA LEU A 110 11.77 -5.98 14.60
C LEU A 110 12.76 -4.84 14.78
N PHE A 111 12.33 -3.62 14.52
CA PHE A 111 13.18 -2.42 14.63
C PHE A 111 13.73 -2.22 16.05
N SER A 112 12.85 -2.31 17.06
CA SER A 112 13.24 -2.18 18.47
C SER A 112 14.24 -3.25 18.89
N ARG A 113 14.07 -4.50 18.47
CA ARG A 113 14.98 -5.61 18.79
C ARG A 113 16.34 -5.41 18.14
N VAL A 114 16.39 -5.09 16.86
CA VAL A 114 17.65 -4.85 16.14
C VAL A 114 18.42 -3.69 16.76
N LEU A 115 17.76 -2.58 17.09
CA LEU A 115 18.40 -1.46 17.77
C LEU A 115 18.93 -1.82 19.16
N SER A 116 18.14 -2.58 19.94
CA SER A 116 18.54 -3.02 21.29
C SER A 116 19.74 -3.97 21.24
N MET A 117 19.77 -4.89 20.28
CA MET A 117 20.91 -5.79 20.07
C MET A 117 22.14 -5.00 19.61
N ASN A 118 21.97 -4.07 18.67
CA ASN A 118 23.07 -3.22 18.23
C ASN A 118 23.65 -2.36 19.37
N ALA A 119 22.81 -1.77 20.20
CA ALA A 119 23.26 -1.01 21.37
C ALA A 119 24.01 -1.92 22.37
N LYS A 120 23.51 -3.11 22.61
CA LYS A 120 24.08 -4.05 23.57
C LYS A 120 25.42 -4.65 23.14
N TYR A 121 25.55 -5.02 21.87
CA TYR A 121 26.69 -5.81 21.37
C TYR A 121 27.69 -4.98 20.55
N PHE A 122 27.28 -3.82 20.01
CA PHE A 122 28.09 -3.03 19.09
C PHE A 122 28.14 -1.53 19.46
N GLU A 123 27.81 -1.18 20.71
CA GLU A 123 27.86 0.22 21.19
C GLU A 123 27.06 1.19 20.29
N SER A 124 25.92 0.75 19.75
CA SER A 124 25.10 1.51 18.81
C SER A 124 25.79 1.87 17.48
N LYS A 125 26.85 1.17 17.12
CA LYS A 125 27.54 1.31 15.83
C LYS A 125 27.19 0.17 14.92
N VAL A 126 27.01 0.42 13.63
CA VAL A 126 26.83 -0.65 12.63
C VAL A 126 28.17 -1.36 12.46
N PRO A 127 28.26 -2.67 12.78
CA PRO A 127 29.51 -3.40 12.60
C PRO A 127 29.87 -3.55 11.10
N PRO A 128 31.14 -3.78 10.79
CA PRO A 128 31.50 -4.15 9.41
C PRO A 128 30.86 -5.51 9.08
N MET A 129 30.52 -5.69 7.81
CA MET A 129 29.96 -6.95 7.32
C MET A 129 31.01 -8.05 7.41
N GLY A 130 30.63 -9.18 8.06
CA GLY A 130 31.44 -10.39 8.15
C GLY A 130 31.30 -11.29 6.90
N GLU A 131 31.78 -12.53 7.00
CA GLU A 131 31.51 -13.55 6.01
C GLU A 131 30.03 -13.95 6.02
N LEU A 132 29.42 -13.94 4.83
CA LEU A 132 28.01 -14.25 4.70
C LEU A 132 27.77 -15.77 4.77
N THR A 133 26.89 -16.18 5.64
CA THR A 133 26.32 -17.54 5.70
C THR A 133 25.33 -17.77 4.55
N GLU A 134 24.86 -18.99 4.36
CA GLU A 134 23.80 -19.29 3.39
C GLU A 134 22.46 -18.64 3.77
N ASP A 135 22.16 -18.51 5.05
CA ASP A 135 20.95 -17.82 5.53
C ASP A 135 21.01 -16.31 5.25
N ASP A 136 22.18 -15.68 5.41
CA ASP A 136 22.40 -14.29 5.04
C ASP A 136 22.14 -14.06 3.55
N LYS A 137 22.70 -14.92 2.71
CA LYS A 137 22.54 -14.84 1.25
C LYS A 137 21.08 -15.01 0.84
N ALA A 138 20.38 -15.98 1.43
CA ALA A 138 18.96 -16.22 1.18
C ALA A 138 18.10 -14.99 1.59
N LEU A 139 18.44 -14.37 2.71
CA LEU A 139 17.74 -13.15 3.18
C LEU A 139 18.00 -11.95 2.27
N ILE A 140 19.23 -11.77 1.79
CA ILE A 140 19.58 -10.72 0.82
C ILE A 140 18.81 -10.93 -0.48
N GLU A 141 18.75 -12.14 -0.99
CA GLU A 141 17.98 -12.47 -2.19
C GLU A 141 16.48 -12.20 -2.01
N LEU A 142 15.93 -12.59 -0.86
CA LEU A 142 14.54 -12.28 -0.51
C LEU A 142 14.29 -10.77 -0.49
N ALA A 143 15.19 -9.98 0.10
CA ALA A 143 15.08 -8.52 0.14
C ALA A 143 15.05 -7.90 -1.27
N GLU A 144 15.94 -8.33 -2.16
CA GLU A 144 15.98 -7.87 -3.55
C GLU A 144 14.72 -8.27 -4.33
N ASN A 145 14.22 -9.49 -4.12
CA ASN A 145 12.99 -9.98 -4.73
C ASN A 145 11.77 -9.18 -4.23
N SER A 146 11.67 -8.97 -2.92
CA SER A 146 10.59 -8.19 -2.30
C SER A 146 10.58 -6.75 -2.82
N ARG A 147 11.75 -6.12 -2.91
CA ARG A 147 11.90 -4.77 -3.48
C ARG A 147 11.43 -4.72 -4.95
N ARG A 148 11.85 -5.66 -5.79
CA ARG A 148 11.44 -5.71 -7.20
C ARG A 148 9.92 -5.91 -7.32
N ASN A 149 9.36 -6.85 -6.57
CA ASN A 149 7.93 -7.12 -6.56
C ASN A 149 7.13 -5.91 -6.08
N TYR A 150 7.57 -5.27 -5.00
CA TYR A 150 6.95 -4.04 -4.51
C TYR A 150 6.87 -2.96 -5.58
N VAL A 151 8.01 -2.61 -6.21
CA VAL A 151 8.07 -1.57 -7.24
C VAL A 151 7.18 -1.91 -8.43
N GLN A 152 7.20 -3.16 -8.90
CA GLN A 152 6.37 -3.62 -10.02
C GLN A 152 4.88 -3.57 -9.67
N LEU A 153 4.50 -4.07 -8.50
CA LEU A 153 3.10 -4.12 -8.07
C LEU A 153 2.54 -2.72 -7.83
N PHE A 154 3.30 -1.83 -7.18
CA PHE A 154 2.91 -0.44 -6.98
C PHE A 154 2.79 0.32 -8.31
N GLY A 155 3.69 0.11 -9.26
CA GLY A 155 3.60 0.66 -10.61
C GLY A 155 2.36 0.21 -11.38
N ASN A 156 1.81 -0.96 -11.02
CA ASN A 156 0.57 -1.51 -11.59
C ASN A 156 -0.67 -1.30 -10.69
N ILE A 157 -0.60 -0.39 -9.72
CA ILE A 157 -1.69 -0.04 -8.77
C ILE A 157 -2.16 -1.24 -7.93
N ARG A 158 -1.31 -2.25 -7.75
CA ARG A 158 -1.57 -3.44 -6.92
C ARG A 158 -0.99 -3.24 -5.51
N PHE A 159 -1.45 -2.22 -4.82
CA PHE A 159 -0.83 -1.72 -3.58
C PHE A 159 -0.81 -2.75 -2.45
N SER A 160 -1.94 -3.40 -2.16
CA SER A 160 -2.02 -4.40 -1.09
C SER A 160 -1.05 -5.55 -1.31
N GLN A 161 -0.95 -6.04 -2.54
CA GLN A 161 -0.02 -7.12 -2.89
C GLN A 161 1.45 -6.70 -2.83
N GLY A 162 1.75 -5.44 -3.21
CA GLY A 162 3.10 -4.89 -3.05
C GLY A 162 3.50 -4.79 -1.57
N LEU A 163 2.57 -4.38 -0.71
CA LEU A 163 2.79 -4.37 0.73
C LEU A 163 2.92 -5.79 1.30
N ASP A 164 2.16 -6.78 0.80
CA ASP A 164 2.34 -8.19 1.18
C ASP A 164 3.78 -8.66 0.93
N ALA A 165 4.33 -8.35 -0.25
CA ALA A 165 5.71 -8.72 -0.59
C ALA A 165 6.75 -8.11 0.36
N LEU A 166 6.52 -6.88 0.86
CA LEU A 166 7.38 -6.27 1.88
C LEU A 166 7.20 -6.93 3.25
N TRP A 167 5.97 -7.29 3.62
CA TRP A 167 5.70 -7.95 4.90
C TRP A 167 6.23 -9.38 4.95
N ASP A 168 6.35 -10.07 3.81
CA ASP A 168 7.06 -11.35 3.74
C ASP A 168 8.52 -11.20 4.15
N LEU A 169 9.18 -10.12 3.71
CA LEU A 169 10.54 -9.79 4.14
C LEU A 169 10.60 -9.44 5.64
N VAL A 170 9.68 -8.61 6.16
CA VAL A 170 9.63 -8.23 7.57
C VAL A 170 9.48 -9.47 8.45
N ARG A 171 8.60 -10.41 8.07
CA ARG A 171 8.43 -11.68 8.80
C ARG A 171 9.67 -12.56 8.73
N ALA A 172 10.34 -12.64 7.60
CA ALA A 172 11.59 -13.38 7.45
C ALA A 172 12.70 -12.77 8.30
N LEU A 173 12.81 -11.45 8.34
CA LEU A 173 13.77 -10.72 9.20
C LEU A 173 13.50 -10.97 10.70
N ASN A 174 12.23 -10.96 11.13
CA ASN A 174 11.87 -11.30 12.50
C ASN A 174 12.34 -12.72 12.85
N LYS A 175 12.08 -13.69 11.97
CA LYS A 175 12.52 -15.06 12.17
C LYS A 175 14.05 -15.19 12.23
N TYR A 176 14.76 -14.46 11.37
CA TYR A 176 16.22 -14.45 11.34
C TYR A 176 16.83 -13.87 12.63
N VAL A 177 16.22 -12.86 13.22
CA VAL A 177 16.66 -12.28 14.51
C VAL A 177 16.39 -13.23 15.69
N ASP A 178 15.50 -14.21 15.53
CA ASP A 178 15.19 -15.24 16.55
C ASP A 178 16.09 -16.47 16.48
N SER A 179 16.84 -16.68 15.38
CA SER A 179 17.75 -17.81 15.16
C SER A 179 19.13 -17.55 15.76
#